data_8f80d0005b184ffdca301cf17def085f
#
_entry.id   8f80d0005b184ffdca301cf17def085f
#
_cell.length_a   1.000
_cell.length_b   1.000
_cell.length_c   1.000
_cell.angle_alpha   90.00
_cell.angle_beta   90.00
_cell.angle_gamma   90.00
#
_symmetry.space_group_name_H-M   'P 1'
#
loop_
_entity.id
_entity.type
_entity.pdbx_description
1 polymer ?
#
loop_
_entity_poly.entity_id
_entity_poly.type
_entity_poly.pdbx_seq_one_letter_code
_entity_poly.pdbx_strand_id
1 'polypeptide(L)'
;MIRKLLNGDIDRVADIWLKTNLKAHYFISNQYWKSNYELVKEMMSQYEVYVFEADKMIQGFVGLNDKYIEGIFVSDEMQSCGIGKLLLDYVKDKKVSLRLNVYQKNVRAISFYQREGFIIQCEGLDEATGEKEYTMLWKQK
;
A
#
# COMPACT_ATOMS: atom_id res chain seq x y z
N MET A 1 13.84 8.52 -5.94
CA MET A 1 13.44 9.78 -5.29
C MET A 1 11.97 9.73 -4.93
N ILE A 2 11.62 10.14 -3.72
CA ILE A 2 10.23 10.13 -3.25
C ILE A 2 9.68 11.55 -3.30
N ARG A 3 8.49 11.71 -3.85
CA ARG A 3 7.81 12.99 -3.96
C ARG A 3 6.29 12.80 -3.87
N LYS A 4 5.58 13.91 -3.72
CA LYS A 4 4.11 13.88 -3.72
C LYS A 4 3.57 13.51 -5.11
N LEU A 5 2.41 12.86 -5.10
CA LEU A 5 1.66 12.54 -6.32
C LEU A 5 1.27 13.81 -7.05
N LEU A 6 1.42 13.79 -8.38
CA LEU A 6 0.90 14.83 -9.28
C LEU A 6 -0.22 14.22 -10.13
N ASN A 7 -1.09 15.07 -10.67
CA ASN A 7 -2.23 14.59 -11.47
C ASN A 7 -1.81 13.70 -12.65
N GLY A 8 -0.68 13.98 -13.27
CA GLY A 8 -0.17 13.17 -14.38
C GLY A 8 0.30 11.80 -13.98
N ASP A 9 0.45 11.51 -12.68
CA ASP A 9 0.92 10.23 -12.16
C ASP A 9 -0.22 9.22 -11.93
N ILE A 10 -1.46 9.69 -11.90
CA ILE A 10 -2.60 8.88 -11.41
C ILE A 10 -2.78 7.59 -12.21
N ASP A 11 -2.69 7.65 -13.54
CA ASP A 11 -2.87 6.46 -14.35
C ASP A 11 -1.80 5.40 -14.08
N ARG A 12 -0.54 5.83 -13.97
CA ARG A 12 0.56 4.91 -13.66
C ARG A 12 0.40 4.29 -12.26
N VAL A 13 0.06 5.11 -11.27
CA VAL A 13 -0.13 4.67 -9.89
C VAL A 13 -1.31 3.70 -9.79
N ALA A 14 -2.41 3.99 -10.47
CA ALA A 14 -3.57 3.09 -10.51
C ALA A 14 -3.23 1.75 -11.18
N ASP A 15 -2.40 1.75 -12.22
CA ASP A 15 -1.95 0.52 -12.86
C ASP A 15 -1.10 -0.33 -11.92
N ILE A 16 -0.19 0.29 -11.17
CA ILE A 16 0.61 -0.42 -10.15
C ILE A 16 -0.34 -1.01 -9.10
N TRP A 17 -1.31 -0.23 -8.62
CA TRP A 17 -2.29 -0.69 -7.65
C TRP A 17 -3.02 -1.95 -8.15
N LEU A 18 -3.53 -1.92 -9.38
CA LEU A 18 -4.28 -3.04 -9.94
C LEU A 18 -3.40 -4.28 -10.10
N LYS A 19 -2.26 -4.14 -10.75
CA LYS A 19 -1.38 -5.28 -11.05
C LYS A 19 -0.83 -5.94 -9.79
N THR A 20 -0.43 -5.15 -8.80
CA THR A 20 0.10 -5.70 -7.56
C THR A 20 -0.98 -6.41 -6.75
N ASN A 21 -2.21 -5.87 -6.71
CA ASN A 21 -3.32 -6.53 -6.03
C ASN A 21 -3.72 -7.84 -6.72
N LEU A 22 -3.79 -7.86 -8.03
CA LEU A 22 -4.12 -9.08 -8.78
C LEU A 22 -3.14 -10.21 -8.46
N LYS A 23 -1.88 -9.87 -8.27
CA LYS A 23 -0.83 -10.85 -7.97
C LYS A 23 -0.78 -11.23 -6.50
N ALA A 24 -0.72 -10.23 -5.61
CA ALA A 24 -0.55 -10.46 -4.17
C ALA A 24 -1.79 -11.05 -3.52
N HIS A 25 -2.96 -10.72 -4.02
CA HIS A 25 -4.24 -11.12 -3.45
C HIS A 25 -5.00 -12.05 -4.38
N TYR A 26 -4.32 -13.11 -4.84
CA TYR A 26 -4.88 -14.10 -5.78
C TYR A 26 -6.12 -14.82 -5.23
N PHE A 27 -6.30 -14.81 -3.91
CA PHE A 27 -7.45 -15.42 -3.22
C PHE A 27 -8.72 -14.55 -3.29
N ILE A 28 -8.62 -13.36 -3.87
CA ILE A 28 -9.76 -12.46 -4.11
C ILE A 28 -9.99 -12.41 -5.62
N SER A 29 -11.26 -12.35 -6.04
CA SER A 29 -11.58 -12.38 -7.47
C SER A 29 -10.96 -11.19 -8.21
N ASN A 30 -10.47 -11.42 -9.43
CA ASN A 30 -9.94 -10.35 -10.28
C ASN A 30 -10.99 -9.26 -10.55
N GLN A 31 -12.24 -9.66 -10.64
CA GLN A 31 -13.35 -8.72 -10.90
C GLN A 31 -13.48 -7.68 -9.80
N TYR A 32 -13.24 -8.06 -8.54
CA TYR A 32 -13.27 -7.12 -7.42
C TYR A 32 -12.29 -5.97 -7.64
N TRP A 33 -11.03 -6.30 -7.97
CA TRP A 33 -9.99 -5.29 -8.20
C TRP A 33 -10.30 -4.44 -9.42
N LYS A 34 -10.67 -5.08 -10.53
CA LYS A 34 -10.99 -4.38 -11.79
C LYS A 34 -12.17 -3.44 -11.66
N SER A 35 -13.21 -3.85 -10.90
CA SER A 35 -14.40 -3.01 -10.72
C SER A 35 -14.15 -1.80 -9.84
N ASN A 36 -13.08 -1.82 -9.02
CA ASN A 36 -12.72 -0.69 -8.16
C ASN A 36 -11.67 0.24 -8.78
N TYR A 37 -11.20 -0.05 -9.98
CA TYR A 37 -10.09 0.68 -10.60
C TYR A 37 -10.39 2.18 -10.76
N GLU A 38 -11.56 2.52 -11.32
CA GLU A 38 -11.92 3.93 -11.54
C GLU A 38 -12.14 4.67 -10.21
N LEU A 39 -12.75 4.01 -9.23
CA LEU A 39 -12.93 4.59 -7.90
C LEU A 39 -11.59 4.91 -7.24
N VAL A 40 -10.61 4.00 -7.35
CA VAL A 40 -9.29 4.20 -6.78
C VAL A 40 -8.61 5.40 -7.42
N LYS A 41 -8.75 5.59 -8.73
CA LYS A 41 -8.20 6.76 -9.41
C LYS A 41 -8.77 8.06 -8.85
N GLU A 42 -10.07 8.09 -8.60
CA GLU A 42 -10.73 9.27 -8.01
C GLU A 42 -10.23 9.52 -6.59
N MET A 43 -10.01 8.47 -5.81
CA MET A 43 -9.58 8.58 -4.42
C MET A 43 -8.13 9.03 -4.29
N MET A 44 -7.29 8.77 -5.30
CA MET A 44 -5.87 9.13 -5.26
C MET A 44 -5.64 10.63 -5.02
N SER A 45 -6.53 11.49 -5.55
CA SER A 45 -6.41 12.93 -5.35
C SER A 45 -6.87 13.40 -3.98
N GLN A 46 -7.57 12.54 -3.23
CA GLN A 46 -8.11 12.87 -1.90
C GLN A 46 -7.23 12.37 -0.76
N TYR A 47 -6.32 11.44 -1.04
CA TYR A 47 -5.40 10.89 -0.04
C TYR A 47 -4.04 11.56 -0.12
N GLU A 48 -3.27 11.38 0.95
CA GLU A 48 -1.87 11.78 0.98
C GLU A 48 -1.07 10.65 0.32
N VAL A 49 -0.57 10.89 -0.90
CA VAL A 49 0.12 9.86 -1.69
C VAL A 49 1.52 10.32 -2.05
N TYR A 50 2.51 9.47 -1.79
CA TYR A 50 3.90 9.68 -2.17
C TYR A 50 4.34 8.61 -3.14
N VAL A 51 5.06 9.01 -4.18
CA VAL A 51 5.54 8.11 -5.22
C VAL A 51 7.05 7.99 -5.18
N PHE A 52 7.56 6.82 -5.53
CA PHE A 52 8.99 6.60 -5.74
C PHE A 52 9.26 6.62 -7.24
N GLU A 53 10.07 7.58 -7.66
CA GLU A 53 10.43 7.75 -9.07
C GLU A 53 11.90 7.47 -9.28
N ALA A 54 12.22 6.63 -10.28
CA ALA A 54 13.58 6.33 -10.70
C ALA A 54 13.58 6.20 -12.21
N ASP A 55 14.62 6.72 -12.88
CA ASP A 55 14.75 6.67 -14.34
C ASP A 55 13.52 7.20 -15.06
N LYS A 56 12.96 8.30 -14.52
CA LYS A 56 11.78 9.00 -15.06
C LYS A 56 10.51 8.16 -15.06
N MET A 57 10.49 7.06 -14.28
CA MET A 57 9.29 6.21 -14.12
C MET A 57 8.95 6.02 -12.65
N ILE A 58 7.65 6.04 -12.34
CA ILE A 58 7.17 5.68 -11.01
C ILE A 58 7.26 4.17 -10.86
N GLN A 59 7.93 3.72 -9.80
CA GLN A 59 8.14 2.31 -9.50
C GLN A 59 7.39 1.84 -8.25
N GLY A 60 6.80 2.75 -7.50
CA GLY A 60 6.03 2.40 -6.32
C GLY A 60 5.38 3.61 -5.70
N PHE A 61 4.49 3.37 -4.74
CA PHE A 61 3.83 4.45 -4.01
C PHE A 61 3.29 3.97 -2.68
N VAL A 62 3.02 4.94 -1.80
CA VAL A 62 2.33 4.73 -0.52
C VAL A 62 1.17 5.72 -0.43
N GLY A 63 0.02 5.22 -0.02
CA GLY A 63 -1.16 6.05 0.21
C GLY A 63 -1.52 6.09 1.68
N LEU A 64 -1.82 7.29 2.18
CA LEU A 64 -2.20 7.51 3.58
C LEU A 64 -3.53 8.22 3.67
N ASN A 65 -4.31 7.85 4.66
CA ASN A 65 -5.46 8.61 5.13
C ASN A 65 -5.17 8.92 6.59
N ASP A 66 -4.62 10.12 6.85
CA ASP A 66 -4.09 10.54 8.16
C ASP A 66 -3.02 9.56 8.67
N LYS A 67 -3.31 8.77 9.70
CA LYS A 67 -2.38 7.77 10.28
C LYS A 67 -2.59 6.37 9.71
N TYR A 68 -3.58 6.20 8.84
CA TYR A 68 -3.89 4.91 8.26
C TYR A 68 -3.18 4.75 6.91
N ILE A 69 -2.39 3.68 6.78
CA ILE A 69 -1.76 3.33 5.51
C ILE A 69 -2.77 2.55 4.68
N GLU A 70 -3.21 3.16 3.57
CA GLU A 70 -4.09 2.49 2.62
C GLU A 70 -3.36 1.36 1.88
N GLY A 71 -2.07 1.53 1.67
CA GLY A 71 -1.22 0.50 1.09
C GLY A 71 0.12 1.02 0.65
N ILE A 72 1.07 0.09 0.51
CA ILE A 72 2.37 0.33 -0.11
C ILE A 72 2.47 -0.64 -1.28
N PHE A 73 2.73 -0.11 -2.47
CA PHE A 73 2.72 -0.89 -3.70
C PHE A 73 4.00 -0.62 -4.49
N VAL A 74 4.64 -1.69 -4.94
CA VAL A 74 5.88 -1.61 -5.73
C VAL A 74 5.67 -2.43 -7.00
N SER A 75 6.06 -1.87 -8.15
CA SER A 75 5.93 -2.56 -9.43
C SER A 75 6.70 -3.88 -9.40
N ASP A 76 6.22 -4.87 -10.17
CA ASP A 76 6.76 -6.23 -10.15
C ASP A 76 8.26 -6.27 -10.44
N GLU A 77 8.72 -5.48 -11.42
CA GLU A 77 10.11 -5.48 -11.83
C GLU A 77 11.04 -4.95 -10.73
N MET A 78 10.50 -4.17 -9.80
CA MET A 78 11.27 -3.49 -8.77
C MET A 78 11.03 -4.01 -7.36
N GLN A 79 10.30 -5.12 -7.22
CA GLN A 79 10.10 -5.72 -5.90
C GLN A 79 11.41 -6.31 -5.38
N SER A 80 11.56 -6.33 -4.06
CA SER A 80 12.75 -6.79 -3.35
C SER A 80 13.99 -5.92 -3.57
N CYS A 81 13.82 -4.69 -4.08
CA CYS A 81 14.90 -3.72 -4.24
C CYS A 81 14.93 -2.67 -3.11
N GLY A 82 14.11 -2.85 -2.08
CA GLY A 82 14.07 -1.93 -0.93
C GLY A 82 13.17 -0.70 -1.09
N ILE A 83 12.41 -0.61 -2.19
CA ILE A 83 11.56 0.56 -2.44
C ILE A 83 10.44 0.65 -1.40
N GLY A 84 9.82 -0.49 -1.04
CA GLY A 84 8.77 -0.51 -0.01
C GLY A 84 9.26 0.03 1.33
N LYS A 85 10.48 -0.36 1.73
CA LYS A 85 11.09 0.14 2.96
C LYS A 85 11.38 1.65 2.88
N LEU A 86 11.88 2.12 1.75
CA LEU A 86 12.13 3.56 1.56
C LEU A 86 10.85 4.38 1.67
N LEU A 87 9.77 3.91 1.06
CA LEU A 87 8.46 4.57 1.15
C LEU A 87 7.93 4.55 2.59
N LEU A 88 8.05 3.43 3.26
CA LEU A 88 7.59 3.30 4.65
C LEU A 88 8.40 4.21 5.58
N ASP A 89 9.72 4.24 5.44
CA ASP A 89 10.57 5.11 6.24
C ASP A 89 10.24 6.58 6.02
N TYR A 90 9.90 6.95 4.78
CA TYR A 90 9.51 8.32 4.45
C TYR A 90 8.26 8.74 5.22
N VAL A 91 7.23 7.88 5.30
CA VAL A 91 6.01 8.23 6.02
C VAL A 91 6.19 8.11 7.54
N LYS A 92 7.06 7.22 8.01
CA LYS A 92 7.40 7.14 9.45
C LYS A 92 7.99 8.44 9.96
N ASP A 93 8.79 9.12 9.14
CA ASP A 93 9.38 10.40 9.52
C ASP A 93 8.32 11.51 9.66
N LYS A 94 7.16 11.33 9.08
CA LYS A 94 6.10 12.33 9.10
C LYS A 94 5.03 12.06 10.15
N LYS A 95 5.00 10.88 10.75
CA LYS A 95 3.92 10.45 11.64
C LYS A 95 4.49 9.90 12.94
N VAL A 96 3.76 10.10 14.05
CA VAL A 96 4.14 9.53 15.34
C VAL A 96 3.63 8.10 15.51
N SER A 97 2.61 7.72 14.76
CA SER A 97 2.09 6.36 14.72
C SER A 97 1.45 6.09 13.37
N LEU A 98 1.39 4.82 13.00
CA LEU A 98 0.77 4.37 11.76
C LEU A 98 -0.02 3.11 12.02
N ARG A 99 -1.11 2.94 11.30
CA ARG A 99 -1.99 1.78 11.39
C ARG A 99 -2.32 1.30 9.98
N LEU A 100 -2.48 0.01 9.84
CA LEU A 100 -2.90 -0.59 8.55
C LEU A 100 -3.72 -1.84 8.81
N ASN A 101 -4.43 -2.27 7.77
CA ASN A 101 -5.04 -3.59 7.71
C ASN A 101 -4.36 -4.39 6.62
N VAL A 102 -4.17 -5.69 6.85
CA VAL A 102 -3.52 -6.59 5.90
C VAL A 102 -4.25 -7.93 5.92
N TYR A 103 -4.50 -8.51 4.75
CA TYR A 103 -5.13 -9.83 4.68
C TYR A 103 -4.24 -10.88 5.32
N GLN A 104 -4.83 -11.76 6.12
CA GLN A 104 -4.07 -12.81 6.83
C GLN A 104 -3.33 -13.74 5.85
N LYS A 105 -3.88 -13.94 4.66
CA LYS A 105 -3.28 -14.78 3.63
C LYS A 105 -2.07 -14.11 2.95
N ASN A 106 -1.91 -12.80 3.11
CA ASN A 106 -0.76 -12.08 2.55
C ASN A 106 0.42 -12.14 3.52
N VAL A 107 1.01 -13.32 3.66
CA VAL A 107 2.09 -13.59 4.61
C VAL A 107 3.32 -12.73 4.34
N ARG A 108 3.62 -12.47 3.06
CA ARG A 108 4.77 -11.66 2.67
C ARG A 108 4.65 -10.23 3.20
N ALA A 109 3.48 -9.63 3.07
CA ALA A 109 3.26 -8.27 3.58
C ALA A 109 3.31 -8.23 5.10
N ILE A 110 2.70 -9.21 5.77
CA ILE A 110 2.75 -9.29 7.24
C ILE A 110 4.20 -9.36 7.72
N SER A 111 5.00 -10.22 7.11
CA SER A 111 6.42 -10.36 7.46
C SER A 111 7.19 -9.06 7.22
N PHE A 112 6.92 -8.37 6.12
CA PHE A 112 7.53 -7.08 5.83
C PHE A 112 7.22 -6.06 6.93
N TYR A 113 5.94 -5.89 7.28
CA TYR A 113 5.55 -4.92 8.30
C TYR A 113 6.10 -5.28 9.67
N GLN A 114 6.15 -6.57 10.02
CA GLN A 114 6.74 -7.00 11.29
C GLN A 114 8.24 -6.67 11.38
N ARG A 115 8.97 -6.88 10.28
CA ARG A 115 10.40 -6.48 10.23
C ARG A 115 10.57 -4.98 10.41
N GLU A 116 9.59 -4.21 9.97
CA GLU A 116 9.64 -2.74 10.06
C GLU A 116 9.05 -2.20 11.36
N GLY A 117 8.77 -3.06 12.32
CA GLY A 117 8.36 -2.64 13.67
C GLY A 117 6.87 -2.58 13.92
N PHE A 118 6.05 -3.05 13.00
CA PHE A 118 4.60 -3.13 13.21
C PHE A 118 4.28 -4.39 14.01
N ILE A 119 3.27 -4.28 14.88
CA ILE A 119 2.75 -5.41 15.66
C ILE A 119 1.29 -5.66 15.29
N ILE A 120 0.88 -6.93 15.34
CA ILE A 120 -0.51 -7.30 15.16
C ILE A 120 -1.28 -6.86 16.41
N GLN A 121 -2.29 -6.04 16.22
CA GLN A 121 -3.13 -5.53 17.30
C GLN A 121 -4.39 -6.36 17.49
N CYS A 122 -5.06 -6.71 16.38
CA CYS A 122 -6.28 -7.50 16.42
C CYS A 122 -6.57 -8.14 15.06
N GLU A 123 -7.52 -9.07 15.07
CA GLU A 123 -8.05 -9.70 13.88
C GLU A 123 -9.38 -9.05 13.50
N GLY A 124 -9.71 -9.09 12.22
CA GLY A 124 -10.97 -8.58 11.71
C GLY A 124 -11.37 -9.27 10.43
N LEU A 125 -12.42 -8.76 9.83
CA LEU A 125 -12.98 -9.26 8.58
C LEU A 125 -13.14 -8.10 7.62
N ASP A 126 -12.64 -8.27 6.39
CA ASP A 126 -12.94 -7.35 5.31
C ASP A 126 -14.30 -7.76 4.73
N GLU A 127 -15.33 -7.01 5.06
CA GLU A 127 -16.70 -7.35 4.66
C GLU A 127 -16.89 -7.31 3.14
N ALA A 128 -16.14 -6.48 2.44
CA ALA A 128 -16.23 -6.37 0.98
C ALA A 128 -15.78 -7.63 0.26
N THR A 129 -14.82 -8.36 0.84
CA THR A 129 -14.24 -9.56 0.22
C THR A 129 -14.52 -10.84 0.97
N GLY A 130 -14.96 -10.74 2.25
CA GLY A 130 -15.12 -11.91 3.12
C GLY A 130 -13.81 -12.48 3.65
N GLU A 131 -12.69 -11.83 3.41
CA GLU A 131 -11.37 -12.31 3.83
C GLU A 131 -11.01 -11.80 5.22
N LYS A 132 -10.37 -12.66 6.00
CA LYS A 132 -9.84 -12.29 7.32
C LYS A 132 -8.62 -11.39 7.15
N GLU A 133 -8.50 -10.43 8.06
CA GLU A 133 -7.37 -9.50 8.05
C GLU A 133 -6.85 -9.25 9.45
N TYR A 134 -5.64 -8.70 9.53
CA TYR A 134 -5.07 -8.18 10.77
C TYR A 134 -5.04 -6.66 10.71
N THR A 135 -5.26 -6.02 11.85
CA THR A 135 -4.90 -4.63 12.05
C THR A 135 -3.51 -4.61 12.69
N MET A 136 -2.60 -3.85 12.10
CA MET A 136 -1.23 -3.72 12.59
C MET A 136 -0.95 -2.27 12.97
N LEU A 137 -0.10 -2.09 13.96
CA LEU A 137 0.20 -0.78 14.53
C LEU A 137 1.70 -0.58 14.71
N TRP A 138 2.16 0.62 14.36
CA TRP A 138 3.51 1.09 14.62
C TRP A 138 3.46 2.41 15.36
N LYS A 139 4.36 2.58 16.35
CA LYS A 139 4.53 3.84 17.08
C LYS A 139 5.99 4.25 17.07
N GLN A 140 6.22 5.55 16.93
CA GLN A 140 7.55 6.12 17.06
C GLN A 140 8.04 5.93 18.50
N LYS A 141 9.30 5.57 18.64
CA LYS A 141 9.93 5.40 19.95
C LYS A 141 10.35 6.73 20.56
#